data_af93074dfec598db94fc7c6794c2d155
#
_entry.id   af93074dfec598db94fc7c6794c2d155
#
_cell.length_a   1.000
_cell.length_b   1.000
_cell.length_c   1.000
_cell.angle_alpha   90.00
_cell.angle_beta   90.00
_cell.angle_gamma   90.00
#
_symmetry.space_group_name_H-M   'P 1'
#
loop_
_entity.id
_entity.type
_entity.pdbx_description
1 polymer ?
#
loop_
_entity_poly.entity_id
_entity_poly.type
_entity_poly.pdbx_seq_one_letter_code
_entity_poly.pdbx_strand_id
1 'polypeptide(L)'
;MKSLLSHRLSMDGINDICLLVQGEQNHSLKEQLYQLTLDNDRRVAVNALWTFTHFALADNVWLFAKHDQLIERAITEQDVTKLRLILTLLLRQPFHEETVRTDFVDFCLTRLADPKAPYAVRALCIKLAYEQMRHWPELLNELRQTLEMISCEPLSPGLRSAWRQVMKKCKYRTKSKNMLQNKNQF
;
A
#
# COMPACT_ATOMS: atom_id res chain seq x y z
N MET A 1 7.99 -6.00 24.85
CA MET A 1 7.20 -5.69 23.62
C MET A 1 6.37 -6.88 23.14
N LYS A 2 6.92 -8.06 22.89
CA LYS A 2 6.14 -9.23 22.41
C LYS A 2 4.93 -9.56 23.29
N SER A 3 5.08 -9.55 24.62
CA SER A 3 3.97 -9.79 25.56
C SER A 3 2.81 -8.79 25.39
N LEU A 4 3.08 -7.53 25.12
CA LEU A 4 2.03 -6.52 24.85
C LEU A 4 1.26 -6.84 23.58
N LEU A 5 1.95 -7.34 22.55
CA LEU A 5 1.36 -7.65 21.24
C LEU A 5 0.65 -9.02 21.19
N SER A 6 0.83 -9.88 22.19
CA SER A 6 0.22 -11.22 22.22
C SER A 6 -1.26 -11.21 22.62
N HIS A 7 -1.77 -10.10 23.14
CA HIS A 7 -3.16 -9.93 23.54
C HIS A 7 -3.99 -9.16 22.51
N ARG A 8 -5.32 -9.15 22.69
CA ARG A 8 -6.19 -8.28 21.92
C ARG A 8 -5.90 -6.83 22.29
N LEU A 9 -5.48 -6.02 21.31
CA LEU A 9 -5.23 -4.60 21.51
C LEU A 9 -6.49 -3.77 21.22
N SER A 10 -6.70 -2.75 22.04
CA SER A 10 -7.60 -1.63 21.75
C SER A 10 -6.85 -0.55 20.99
N MET A 11 -7.57 0.48 20.53
CA MET A 11 -6.92 1.66 19.95
C MET A 11 -6.01 2.37 20.94
N ASP A 12 -6.41 2.45 22.22
CA ASP A 12 -5.56 3.04 23.27
C ASP A 12 -4.27 2.25 23.44
N GLY A 13 -4.35 0.91 23.48
CA GLY A 13 -3.15 0.06 23.54
C GLY A 13 -2.23 0.22 22.32
N ILE A 14 -2.78 0.44 21.12
CA ILE A 14 -1.98 0.77 19.93
C ILE A 14 -1.31 2.13 20.10
N ASN A 15 -2.04 3.15 20.57
CA ASN A 15 -1.50 4.49 20.80
C ASN A 15 -0.39 4.48 21.84
N ASP A 16 -0.53 3.72 22.92
CA ASP A 16 0.50 3.57 23.95
C ASP A 16 1.78 2.95 23.39
N ILE A 17 1.66 1.93 22.53
CA ILE A 17 2.82 1.33 21.86
C ILE A 17 3.43 2.33 20.85
N CYS A 18 2.63 3.10 20.14
CA CYS A 18 3.12 4.14 19.25
C CYS A 18 3.92 5.19 20.03
N LEU A 19 3.40 5.67 21.15
CA LEU A 19 4.10 6.65 22.02
C LEU A 19 5.44 6.09 22.52
N LEU A 20 5.50 4.81 22.85
CA LEU A 20 6.72 4.16 23.31
C LEU A 20 7.78 4.03 22.20
N VAL A 21 7.36 3.74 20.96
CA VAL A 21 8.26 3.31 19.87
C VAL A 21 8.60 4.45 18.91
N GLN A 22 7.71 5.44 18.73
CA GLN A 22 7.95 6.59 17.86
C GLN A 22 9.04 7.52 18.43
N GLY A 23 9.60 8.37 17.57
CA GLY A 23 10.66 9.31 17.90
C GLY A 23 12.01 8.93 17.30
N GLU A 24 12.83 9.92 17.00
CA GLU A 24 14.12 9.73 16.31
C GLU A 24 15.10 8.85 17.09
N GLN A 25 15.08 8.92 18.43
CA GLN A 25 16.00 8.17 19.28
C GLN A 25 15.65 6.67 19.40
N ASN A 26 14.49 6.27 18.94
CA ASN A 26 13.94 4.92 19.18
C ASN A 26 14.19 3.92 18.05
N HIS A 27 15.31 4.05 17.32
CA HIS A 27 15.65 3.12 16.23
C HIS A 27 15.64 1.65 16.66
N SER A 28 16.19 1.32 17.83
CA SER A 28 16.23 -0.05 18.34
C SER A 28 14.82 -0.59 18.63
N LEU A 29 13.93 0.24 19.20
CA LEU A 29 12.55 -0.16 19.46
C LEU A 29 11.73 -0.34 18.18
N LYS A 30 11.95 0.51 17.17
CA LYS A 30 11.35 0.36 15.84
C LYS A 30 11.81 -0.95 15.17
N GLU A 31 13.11 -1.27 15.24
CA GLU A 31 13.63 -2.53 14.71
C GLU A 31 13.06 -3.74 15.45
N GLN A 32 12.99 -3.71 16.79
CA GLN A 32 12.35 -4.78 17.56
C GLN A 32 10.88 -4.97 17.17
N LEU A 33 10.12 -3.87 17.00
CA LEU A 33 8.74 -3.93 16.56
C LEU A 33 8.64 -4.50 15.13
N TYR A 34 9.56 -4.12 14.23
CA TYR A 34 9.59 -4.63 12.87
C TYR A 34 9.86 -6.15 12.83
N GLN A 35 10.80 -6.65 13.64
CA GLN A 35 11.05 -8.08 13.77
C GLN A 35 9.80 -8.83 14.27
N LEU A 36 9.01 -8.23 15.15
CA LEU A 36 7.75 -8.82 15.60
C LEU A 36 6.66 -8.85 14.51
N THR A 37 6.79 -8.10 13.43
CA THR A 37 5.92 -8.28 12.25
C THR A 37 6.14 -9.61 11.52
N LEU A 38 7.27 -10.27 11.79
CA LEU A 38 7.68 -11.57 11.24
C LEU A 38 7.45 -12.73 12.23
N ASP A 39 6.88 -12.45 13.40
CA ASP A 39 6.69 -13.47 14.44
C ASP A 39 5.77 -14.60 13.96
N ASN A 40 6.08 -15.82 14.40
CA ASN A 40 5.27 -17.00 14.11
C ASN A 40 3.87 -16.92 14.75
N ASP A 41 3.75 -16.21 15.89
CA ASP A 41 2.43 -15.91 16.45
C ASP A 41 1.74 -14.86 15.55
N ARG A 42 0.70 -15.33 14.85
CA ARG A 42 -0.11 -14.51 13.96
C ARG A 42 -0.61 -13.22 14.62
N ARG A 43 -1.02 -13.30 15.90
CA ARG A 43 -1.56 -12.14 16.62
C ARG A 43 -0.48 -11.09 16.88
N VAL A 44 0.70 -11.54 17.30
CA VAL A 44 1.87 -10.66 17.48
C VAL A 44 2.22 -9.97 16.17
N ALA A 45 2.33 -10.72 15.08
CA ALA A 45 2.68 -10.18 13.77
C ALA A 45 1.63 -9.17 13.25
N VAL A 46 0.34 -9.49 13.37
CA VAL A 46 -0.75 -8.59 12.98
C VAL A 46 -0.76 -7.32 13.82
N ASN A 47 -0.62 -7.44 15.13
CA ASN A 47 -0.62 -6.29 16.04
C ASN A 47 0.61 -5.38 15.80
N ALA A 48 1.78 -5.96 15.53
CA ALA A 48 2.98 -5.20 15.17
C ALA A 48 2.79 -4.43 13.84
N LEU A 49 2.26 -5.08 12.80
CA LEU A 49 1.92 -4.41 11.53
C LEU A 49 0.86 -3.31 11.75
N TRP A 50 -0.16 -3.59 12.55
CA TRP A 50 -1.22 -2.63 12.85
C TRP A 50 -0.67 -1.40 13.58
N THR A 51 0.24 -1.58 14.53
CA THR A 51 0.92 -0.48 15.22
C THR A 51 1.63 0.45 14.21
N PHE A 52 2.42 -0.10 13.27
CA PHE A 52 3.07 0.70 12.25
C PHE A 52 2.09 1.50 11.38
N THR A 53 0.88 1.01 11.13
CA THR A 53 -0.12 1.78 10.37
C THR A 53 -0.63 3.01 11.11
N HIS A 54 -0.39 3.11 12.42
CA HIS A 54 -0.77 4.26 13.26
C HIS A 54 0.40 5.21 13.58
N PHE A 55 1.60 4.90 13.10
CA PHE A 55 2.72 5.83 13.24
C PHE A 55 2.41 7.16 12.57
N ALA A 56 2.89 8.27 13.14
CA ALA A 56 2.93 9.55 12.47
C ALA A 56 3.70 9.46 11.15
N LEU A 57 3.35 10.29 10.16
CA LEU A 57 4.02 10.24 8.85
C LEU A 57 5.52 10.47 8.96
N ALA A 58 5.97 11.36 9.84
CA ALA A 58 7.38 11.60 10.11
C ALA A 58 8.11 10.32 10.57
N ASP A 59 7.48 9.51 11.42
CA ASP A 59 8.05 8.26 11.91
C ASP A 59 8.00 7.13 10.88
N ASN A 60 7.07 7.18 9.91
CA ASN A 60 7.02 6.22 8.80
C ASN A 60 8.22 6.32 7.86
N VAL A 61 8.95 7.43 7.86
CA VAL A 61 10.21 7.58 7.08
C VAL A 61 11.19 6.46 7.43
N TRP A 62 11.20 6.01 8.67
CA TRP A 62 12.02 4.88 9.09
C TRP A 62 11.75 3.60 8.28
N LEU A 63 10.50 3.36 7.87
CA LEU A 63 10.12 2.20 7.07
C LEU A 63 10.59 2.27 5.60
N PHE A 64 11.06 3.43 5.12
CA PHE A 64 11.53 3.54 3.72
C PHE A 64 12.71 2.62 3.45
N ALA A 65 13.59 2.42 4.44
CA ALA A 65 14.68 1.45 4.35
C ALA A 65 14.20 -0.02 4.26
N LYS A 66 12.93 -0.29 4.54
CA LYS A 66 12.30 -1.61 4.48
C LYS A 66 11.32 -1.76 3.30
N HIS A 67 11.28 -0.76 2.39
CA HIS A 67 10.28 -0.70 1.32
C HIS A 67 10.27 -1.96 0.45
N ASP A 68 11.42 -2.36 -0.09
CA ASP A 68 11.54 -3.54 -0.95
C ASP A 68 11.18 -4.83 -0.21
N GLN A 69 11.61 -4.96 1.06
CA GLN A 69 11.22 -6.10 1.89
C GLN A 69 9.71 -6.17 2.10
N LEU A 70 9.03 -5.04 2.26
CA LEU A 70 7.58 -4.99 2.39
C LEU A 70 6.89 -5.37 1.07
N ILE A 71 7.44 -4.99 -0.08
CA ILE A 71 6.95 -5.41 -1.40
C ILE A 71 7.06 -6.93 -1.56
N GLU A 72 8.24 -7.50 -1.31
CA GLU A 72 8.47 -8.95 -1.42
C GLU A 72 7.52 -9.74 -0.50
N ARG A 73 7.33 -9.24 0.71
CA ARG A 73 6.37 -9.83 1.66
C ARG A 73 4.93 -9.71 1.17
N ALA A 74 4.53 -8.58 0.58
CA ALA A 74 3.17 -8.41 0.05
C ALA A 74 2.88 -9.42 -1.07
N ILE A 75 3.85 -9.67 -1.95
CA ILE A 75 3.73 -10.63 -3.07
C ILE A 75 3.52 -12.06 -2.56
N THR A 76 4.20 -12.44 -1.48
CA THR A 76 4.23 -13.83 -0.96
C THR A 76 3.23 -14.07 0.18
N GLU A 77 2.65 -13.03 0.79
CA GLU A 77 1.79 -13.13 1.98
C GLU A 77 0.45 -13.81 1.65
N GLN A 78 0.10 -14.83 2.41
CA GLN A 78 -1.15 -15.58 2.28
C GLN A 78 -2.22 -15.14 3.29
N ASP A 79 -1.81 -14.59 4.43
CA ASP A 79 -2.77 -14.05 5.41
C ASP A 79 -3.32 -12.71 4.94
N VAL A 80 -4.62 -12.69 4.63
CA VAL A 80 -5.33 -11.50 4.13
C VAL A 80 -5.21 -10.30 5.06
N THR A 81 -5.18 -10.52 6.38
CA THR A 81 -5.07 -9.43 7.35
C THR A 81 -3.67 -8.81 7.31
N LYS A 82 -2.63 -9.65 7.32
CA LYS A 82 -1.25 -9.18 7.19
C LYS A 82 -1.04 -8.48 5.84
N LEU A 83 -1.48 -9.10 4.74
CA LEU A 83 -1.39 -8.51 3.41
C LEU A 83 -2.02 -7.11 3.37
N ARG A 84 -3.25 -6.95 3.86
CA ARG A 84 -3.93 -5.65 3.91
C ARG A 84 -3.14 -4.60 4.70
N LEU A 85 -2.54 -4.98 5.83
CA LEU A 85 -1.72 -4.08 6.65
C LEU A 85 -0.42 -3.71 5.93
N ILE A 86 0.28 -4.66 5.31
CA ILE A 86 1.50 -4.40 4.53
C ILE A 86 1.20 -3.46 3.36
N LEU A 87 0.13 -3.70 2.59
CA LEU A 87 -0.28 -2.81 1.50
C LEU A 87 -0.66 -1.40 2.01
N THR A 88 -1.24 -1.31 3.22
CA THR A 88 -1.52 -0.02 3.86
C THR A 88 -0.22 0.72 4.20
N LEU A 89 0.79 0.01 4.71
CA LEU A 89 2.11 0.59 4.98
C LEU A 89 2.79 1.08 3.70
N LEU A 90 2.80 0.27 2.64
CA LEU A 90 3.35 0.65 1.34
C LEU A 90 2.67 1.90 0.75
N LEU A 91 1.35 2.02 0.90
CA LEU A 91 0.62 3.19 0.41
C LEU A 91 0.98 4.49 1.15
N ARG A 92 1.56 4.41 2.34
CA ARG A 92 2.03 5.55 3.15
C ARG A 92 3.48 5.95 2.85
N GLN A 93 4.14 5.26 1.93
CA GLN A 93 5.52 5.50 1.55
C GLN A 93 5.61 6.10 0.15
N PRO A 94 6.63 6.92 -0.15
CA PRO A 94 6.88 7.35 -1.51
C PRO A 94 7.36 6.18 -2.36
N PHE A 95 6.97 6.17 -3.62
CA PHE A 95 7.53 5.27 -4.64
C PHE A 95 8.55 6.04 -5.48
N HIS A 96 9.62 5.38 -5.87
CA HIS A 96 10.64 5.97 -6.74
C HIS A 96 10.02 6.32 -8.10
N GLU A 97 10.33 7.52 -8.60
CA GLU A 97 9.78 8.00 -9.86
C GLU A 97 10.47 7.37 -11.08
N GLU A 98 11.71 6.93 -10.91
CA GLU A 98 12.56 6.43 -11.99
C GLU A 98 12.51 4.89 -12.14
N THR A 99 11.98 4.18 -11.17
CA THR A 99 11.97 2.71 -11.17
C THR A 99 10.57 2.16 -10.94
N VAL A 100 10.20 1.17 -11.74
CA VAL A 100 8.96 0.40 -11.57
C VAL A 100 9.30 -1.00 -11.12
N ARG A 101 8.72 -1.43 -10.02
CA ARG A 101 8.76 -2.83 -9.58
C ARG A 101 7.67 -3.60 -10.35
N THR A 102 8.06 -4.17 -11.50
CA THR A 102 7.12 -4.87 -12.40
C THR A 102 6.44 -6.06 -11.74
N ASP A 103 7.17 -6.83 -10.92
CA ASP A 103 6.64 -7.91 -10.10
C ASP A 103 5.52 -7.46 -9.17
N PHE A 104 5.68 -6.29 -8.56
CA PHE A 104 4.66 -5.71 -7.67
C PHE A 104 3.48 -5.11 -8.45
N VAL A 105 3.74 -4.54 -9.62
CA VAL A 105 2.68 -4.08 -10.54
C VAL A 105 1.81 -5.28 -10.96
N ASP A 106 2.42 -6.36 -11.43
CA ASP A 106 1.73 -7.59 -11.84
C ASP A 106 0.92 -8.18 -10.69
N PHE A 107 1.49 -8.22 -9.48
CA PHE A 107 0.77 -8.63 -8.28
C PHE A 107 -0.47 -7.75 -8.05
N CYS A 108 -0.32 -6.42 -8.10
CA CYS A 108 -1.44 -5.49 -7.89
C CYS A 108 -2.52 -5.66 -8.96
N LEU A 109 -2.16 -5.75 -10.24
CA LEU A 109 -3.10 -5.93 -11.35
C LEU A 109 -3.84 -7.27 -11.24
N THR A 110 -3.14 -8.35 -10.92
CA THR A 110 -3.75 -9.67 -10.68
C THR A 110 -4.75 -9.63 -9.54
N ARG A 111 -4.38 -9.04 -8.40
CA ARG A 111 -5.26 -8.95 -7.22
C ARG A 111 -6.47 -8.05 -7.44
N LEU A 112 -6.32 -6.95 -8.15
CA LEU A 112 -7.45 -6.05 -8.42
C LEU A 112 -8.44 -6.67 -9.41
N ALA A 113 -7.98 -7.49 -10.34
CA ALA A 113 -8.80 -8.18 -11.34
C ALA A 113 -9.51 -9.43 -10.77
N ASP A 114 -9.02 -10.01 -9.67
CA ASP A 114 -9.62 -11.20 -9.06
C ASP A 114 -10.90 -10.84 -8.28
N PRO A 115 -12.10 -11.27 -8.73
CA PRO A 115 -13.36 -10.99 -8.03
C PRO A 115 -13.47 -11.69 -6.67
N LYS A 116 -12.66 -12.73 -6.43
CA LYS A 116 -12.61 -13.46 -5.16
C LYS A 116 -11.70 -12.77 -4.12
N ALA A 117 -10.82 -11.88 -4.56
CA ALA A 117 -9.95 -11.15 -3.64
C ALA A 117 -10.76 -10.17 -2.77
N PRO A 118 -10.41 -10.03 -1.48
CA PRO A 118 -11.13 -9.13 -0.57
C PRO A 118 -11.15 -7.70 -1.08
N TYR A 119 -12.30 -7.04 -1.00
CA TYR A 119 -12.50 -5.67 -1.49
C TYR A 119 -11.47 -4.66 -0.97
N ALA A 120 -11.05 -4.80 0.30
CA ALA A 120 -10.05 -3.93 0.89
C ALA A 120 -8.66 -4.11 0.24
N VAL A 121 -8.27 -5.35 -0.09
CA VAL A 121 -7.02 -5.65 -0.81
C VAL A 121 -7.09 -5.09 -2.22
N ARG A 122 -8.19 -5.35 -2.95
CA ARG A 122 -8.41 -4.81 -4.31
C ARG A 122 -8.32 -3.28 -4.31
N ALA A 123 -8.94 -2.60 -3.35
CA ALA A 123 -8.91 -1.13 -3.24
C ALA A 123 -7.51 -0.58 -2.98
N LEU A 124 -6.69 -1.27 -2.18
CA LEU A 124 -5.29 -0.91 -1.96
C LEU A 124 -4.45 -1.15 -3.22
N CYS A 125 -4.64 -2.30 -3.88
CA CYS A 125 -3.93 -2.63 -5.12
C CYS A 125 -4.19 -1.61 -6.24
N ILE A 126 -5.43 -1.12 -6.40
CA ILE A 126 -5.75 -0.03 -7.35
C ILE A 126 -4.90 1.21 -7.08
N LYS A 127 -4.80 1.62 -5.81
CA LYS A 127 -4.03 2.82 -5.43
C LYS A 127 -2.53 2.61 -5.62
N LEU A 128 -2.02 1.46 -5.21
CA LEU A 128 -0.60 1.11 -5.30
C LEU A 128 -0.14 0.94 -6.75
N ALA A 129 -0.95 0.27 -7.59
CA ALA A 129 -0.69 0.20 -9.02
C ALA A 129 -0.59 1.60 -9.64
N TYR A 130 -1.51 2.52 -9.28
CA TYR A 130 -1.43 3.90 -9.75
C TYR A 130 -0.13 4.60 -9.29
N GLU A 131 0.27 4.47 -8.03
CA GLU A 131 1.51 5.09 -7.54
C GLU A 131 2.76 4.55 -8.26
N GLN A 132 2.79 3.26 -8.60
CA GLN A 132 3.87 2.64 -9.38
C GLN A 132 3.86 3.10 -10.85
N MET A 133 2.69 3.19 -11.47
CA MET A 133 2.54 3.37 -12.91
C MET A 133 2.39 4.85 -13.33
N ARG A 134 2.17 5.76 -12.39
CA ARG A 134 1.76 7.15 -12.67
C ARG A 134 2.75 7.96 -13.52
N HIS A 135 4.02 7.59 -13.54
CA HIS A 135 5.05 8.30 -14.32
C HIS A 135 5.21 7.72 -15.74
N TRP A 136 4.60 6.56 -16.03
CA TRP A 136 4.73 5.79 -17.29
C TRP A 136 3.40 5.75 -18.03
N PRO A 137 3.24 6.52 -19.14
CA PRO A 137 1.96 6.65 -19.83
C PRO A 137 1.38 5.34 -20.35
N GLU A 138 2.24 4.45 -20.83
CA GLU A 138 1.86 3.12 -21.36
C GLU A 138 1.25 2.27 -20.26
N LEU A 139 1.95 2.19 -19.11
CA LEU A 139 1.47 1.46 -17.93
C LEU A 139 0.20 2.08 -17.37
N LEU A 140 0.12 3.41 -17.35
CA LEU A 140 -1.08 4.10 -16.89
C LEU A 140 -2.30 3.82 -17.78
N ASN A 141 -2.10 3.63 -19.10
CA ASN A 141 -3.15 3.23 -20.02
C ASN A 141 -3.60 1.79 -19.76
N GLU A 142 -2.67 0.88 -19.48
CA GLU A 142 -2.95 -0.50 -19.08
C GLU A 142 -3.79 -0.55 -17.80
N LEU A 143 -3.38 0.18 -16.76
CA LEU A 143 -4.16 0.30 -15.53
C LEU A 143 -5.58 0.80 -15.82
N ARG A 144 -5.73 1.81 -16.66
CA ARG A 144 -7.04 2.36 -17.04
C ARG A 144 -7.92 1.30 -17.71
N GLN A 145 -7.37 0.54 -18.66
CA GLN A 145 -8.10 -0.55 -19.34
C GLN A 145 -8.54 -1.62 -18.34
N THR A 146 -7.65 -2.05 -17.45
CA THR A 146 -7.96 -3.01 -16.39
C THR A 146 -9.08 -2.50 -15.47
N LEU A 147 -9.05 -1.22 -15.09
CA LEU A 147 -10.09 -0.60 -14.29
C LEU A 147 -11.43 -0.50 -15.02
N GLU A 148 -11.43 -0.27 -16.33
CA GLU A 148 -12.65 -0.26 -17.15
C GLU A 148 -13.31 -1.65 -17.19
N MET A 149 -12.54 -2.72 -17.28
CA MET A 149 -13.07 -4.10 -17.26
C MET A 149 -13.78 -4.44 -15.94
N ILE A 150 -13.21 -4.06 -14.81
CA ILE A 150 -13.84 -4.34 -13.50
C ILE A 150 -15.04 -3.43 -13.17
N SER A 151 -15.28 -2.38 -13.93
CA SER A 151 -16.41 -1.47 -13.70
C SER A 151 -17.78 -2.13 -13.88
N CYS A 152 -17.85 -3.25 -14.58
CA CYS A 152 -19.06 -4.03 -14.81
C CYS A 152 -19.48 -4.89 -13.61
N GLU A 153 -18.61 -5.00 -12.58
CA GLU A 153 -18.88 -5.80 -11.38
C GLU A 153 -19.61 -4.97 -10.30
N PRO A 154 -20.38 -5.63 -9.41
CA PRO A 154 -20.92 -4.95 -8.22
C PRO A 154 -19.76 -4.62 -7.26
N LEU A 155 -19.35 -3.36 -7.23
CA LEU A 155 -18.28 -2.88 -6.37
C LEU A 155 -18.80 -2.46 -4.99
N SER A 156 -18.08 -2.86 -3.92
CA SER A 156 -18.33 -2.31 -2.58
C SER A 156 -18.09 -0.79 -2.55
N PRO A 157 -18.71 -0.03 -1.62
CA PRO A 157 -18.53 1.42 -1.54
C PRO A 157 -17.06 1.86 -1.49
N GLY A 158 -16.22 1.18 -0.70
CA GLY A 158 -14.80 1.48 -0.56
C GLY A 158 -14.00 1.21 -1.86
N LEU A 159 -14.26 0.06 -2.50
CA LEU A 159 -13.61 -0.27 -3.77
C LEU A 159 -14.06 0.69 -4.88
N ARG A 160 -15.34 1.03 -4.94
CA ARG A 160 -15.89 2.02 -5.89
C ARG A 160 -15.25 3.40 -5.71
N SER A 161 -15.03 3.82 -4.44
CA SER A 161 -14.34 5.07 -4.15
C SER A 161 -12.90 5.07 -4.65
N ALA A 162 -12.12 4.01 -4.37
CA ALA A 162 -10.76 3.86 -4.85
C ALA A 162 -10.70 3.86 -6.39
N TRP A 163 -11.59 3.10 -7.03
CA TRP A 163 -11.72 3.04 -8.49
C TRP A 163 -11.99 4.44 -9.11
N ARG A 164 -12.99 5.17 -8.58
CA ARG A 164 -13.33 6.52 -9.07
C ARG A 164 -12.16 7.51 -8.93
N GLN A 165 -11.48 7.48 -7.78
CA GLN A 165 -10.35 8.37 -7.52
C GLN A 165 -9.21 8.14 -8.51
N VAL A 166 -8.84 6.87 -8.73
CA VAL A 166 -7.72 6.53 -9.63
C VAL A 166 -8.12 6.77 -11.10
N MET A 167 -9.33 6.39 -11.53
CA MET A 167 -9.82 6.69 -12.87
C MET A 167 -9.80 8.19 -13.17
N LYS A 168 -10.18 9.03 -12.21
CA LYS A 168 -10.07 10.49 -12.35
C LYS A 168 -8.63 10.93 -12.55
N LYS A 169 -7.70 10.44 -11.73
CA LYS A 169 -6.27 10.76 -11.82
C LYS A 169 -5.66 10.34 -13.19
N CYS A 170 -6.01 9.14 -13.68
CA CYS A 170 -5.56 8.66 -15.00
C CYS A 170 -6.01 9.59 -16.12
N LYS A 171 -7.28 10.02 -16.13
CA LYS A 171 -7.82 10.93 -17.16
C LYS A 171 -7.13 12.30 -17.20
N TYR A 172 -6.80 12.87 -16.02
CA TYR A 172 -6.13 14.17 -15.98
C TYR A 172 -4.70 14.14 -16.52
N ARG A 173 -3.93 13.11 -16.18
CA ARG A 173 -2.54 12.99 -16.64
C ARG A 173 -2.41 12.77 -18.14
N THR A 174 -3.31 12.00 -18.73
CA THR A 174 -3.34 11.78 -20.19
C THR A 174 -3.61 13.11 -20.93
N LYS A 175 -4.53 13.96 -20.43
CA LYS A 175 -4.83 15.26 -21.02
C LYS A 175 -3.67 16.25 -20.93
N SER A 176 -3.00 16.32 -19.78
CA SER A 176 -1.89 17.27 -19.57
C SER A 176 -0.69 16.98 -20.47
N LYS A 177 -0.36 15.70 -20.74
CA LYS A 177 0.73 15.35 -21.68
C LYS A 177 0.39 15.65 -23.13
N ASN A 178 -0.84 15.38 -23.56
CA ASN A 178 -1.27 15.71 -24.92
C ASN A 178 -1.25 17.23 -25.20
N MET A 179 -1.55 18.06 -24.17
CA MET A 179 -1.42 19.52 -24.28
C MET A 179 0.04 19.99 -24.39
N LEU A 180 0.97 19.34 -23.71
CA LEU A 180 2.40 19.68 -23.78
C LEU A 180 3.04 19.23 -25.09
N GLN A 181 2.65 18.09 -25.65
CA GLN A 181 3.13 17.62 -26.95
C GLN A 181 2.64 18.51 -28.10
N ASN A 182 1.39 18.97 -28.05
CA ASN A 182 0.86 19.90 -29.05
C ASN A 182 1.47 21.32 -29.00
N LYS A 183 2.03 21.75 -27.85
CA LYS A 183 2.73 23.05 -27.73
C LYS A 183 4.17 23.01 -28.24
N ASN A 184 4.78 21.86 -28.38
CA ASN A 184 6.14 21.71 -28.89
C ASN A 184 6.19 21.40 -30.40
N GLN A 185 5.06 21.43 -31.11
CA GLN A 185 4.95 21.24 -32.55
C GLN A 185 4.71 22.53 -33.34
N PHE A 186 4.83 23.70 -32.63
CA PHE A 186 4.74 25.02 -33.27
C PHE A 186 6.04 25.82 -33.02
#